data_652d5de2962ac0b13d478ec9eb880196
#
_entry.id   652d5de2962ac0b13d478ec9eb880196
#
_cell.length_a   1.000
_cell.length_b   1.000
_cell.length_c   1.000
_cell.angle_alpha   90.00
_cell.angle_beta   90.00
_cell.angle_gamma   90.00
#
_symmetry.space_group_name_H-M   'P 1'
#
loop_
_entity.id
_entity.type
_entity.pdbx_description
1 polymer ?
#
loop_
_entity_poly.entity_id
_entity_poly.type
_entity_poly.pdbx_seq_one_letter_code
_entity_poly.pdbx_strand_id
1 'polypeptide(L)'
;VRWRISTAEAGRRLGEAALLGPRQSITGQTLPPVLAATAAAQARGVINTEHVTVIAKAVAKLPGFVDAGTREEFETDLVRLAAGASPKDVSDAAELALFLLDQDGPEPDDTERARRRGICKGRQRGDAMTPISGELTPEAWALLEAIFAKYAAPGMCNPDDPQPCTSGTPSQAQIDADHRSLAQRQHDALVAVLRIALMSGQLGQLNGLPVSVIIRTTLADLESRAGIGVTGGGTRIPIAEVIRLAAHA
;
A
#
# COMPACT_ATOMS: atom_id res chain seq x y z
N VAL A 1 37.49 17.96 -5.55
CA VAL A 1 37.25 16.50 -5.60
C VAL A 1 35.77 16.28 -5.93
N ARG A 2 35.46 15.64 -7.08
CA ARG A 2 34.08 15.28 -7.42
C ARG A 2 33.78 13.94 -6.78
N TRP A 3 32.85 13.91 -5.84
CA TRP A 3 32.32 12.68 -5.25
C TRP A 3 31.52 11.93 -6.31
N ARG A 4 31.83 10.64 -6.51
CA ARG A 4 31.10 9.79 -7.46
C ARG A 4 29.86 9.17 -6.81
N ILE A 5 28.96 10.03 -6.29
CA ILE A 5 27.70 9.62 -5.66
C ILE A 5 26.54 10.31 -6.38
N SER A 6 25.37 9.70 -6.33
CA SER A 6 24.14 10.27 -6.89
C SER A 6 23.68 11.50 -6.07
N THR A 7 22.88 12.36 -6.69
CA THR A 7 22.27 13.51 -6.00
C THR A 7 21.41 13.06 -4.80
N ALA A 8 20.70 11.93 -4.94
CA ALA A 8 19.90 11.34 -3.86
C ALA A 8 20.78 10.91 -2.68
N GLU A 9 21.90 10.24 -2.95
CA GLU A 9 22.85 9.84 -1.91
C GLU A 9 23.52 11.04 -1.24
N ALA A 10 23.85 12.07 -2.01
CA ALA A 10 24.38 13.32 -1.45
C ALA A 10 23.35 14.00 -0.53
N GLY A 11 22.11 14.09 -0.95
CA GLY A 11 21.01 14.62 -0.12
C GLY A 11 20.79 13.83 1.16
N ARG A 12 20.81 12.50 1.09
CA ARG A 12 20.70 11.64 2.27
C ARG A 12 21.83 11.92 3.27
N ARG A 13 23.09 11.94 2.82
CA ARG A 13 24.26 12.23 3.68
C ARG A 13 24.23 13.60 4.32
N LEU A 14 23.76 14.62 3.58
CA LEU A 14 23.58 15.95 4.13
C LEU A 14 22.50 15.97 5.22
N GLY A 15 21.38 15.28 4.99
CA GLY A 15 20.33 15.13 5.99
C GLY A 15 20.82 14.40 7.26
N GLU A 16 21.55 13.31 7.10
CA GLU A 16 22.16 12.61 8.23
C GLU A 16 23.17 13.48 8.98
N ALA A 17 24.04 14.21 8.27
CA ALA A 17 25.01 15.10 8.89
C ALA A 17 24.34 16.22 9.69
N ALA A 18 23.19 16.73 9.25
CA ALA A 18 22.42 17.74 9.97
C ALA A 18 21.82 17.23 11.29
N LEU A 19 21.48 15.94 11.34
CA LEU A 19 20.85 15.30 12.50
C LEU A 19 21.87 14.70 13.47
N LEU A 20 22.93 14.10 12.95
CA LEU A 20 23.90 13.31 13.71
C LEU A 20 25.23 14.03 13.91
N GLY A 21 25.47 15.12 13.19
CA GLY A 21 26.68 15.91 13.34
C GLY A 21 26.64 16.87 14.54
N PRO A 22 27.81 17.28 15.08
CA PRO A 22 27.88 18.31 16.09
C PRO A 22 27.38 19.63 15.51
N ARG A 23 26.61 20.36 16.32
CA ARG A 23 26.06 21.67 15.96
C ARG A 23 26.92 22.78 16.59
N GLN A 24 26.83 23.98 16.04
CA GLN A 24 27.43 25.16 16.66
C GLN A 24 26.33 26.15 17.07
N SER A 25 26.46 26.69 18.27
CA SER A 25 25.62 27.81 18.73
C SER A 25 26.04 29.09 18.00
N ILE A 26 25.21 30.13 18.07
CA ILE A 26 25.50 31.45 17.53
C ILE A 26 26.79 32.03 18.21
N THR A 27 27.07 31.60 19.43
CA THR A 27 28.26 32.01 20.21
C THR A 27 29.50 31.15 19.91
N GLY A 28 29.43 30.20 18.97
CA GLY A 28 30.54 29.30 18.58
C GLY A 28 30.75 28.09 19.49
N GLN A 29 29.90 27.89 20.51
CA GLN A 29 29.97 26.69 21.35
C GLN A 29 29.49 25.45 20.56
N THR A 30 30.20 24.32 20.73
CA THR A 30 29.78 23.04 20.19
C THR A 30 28.60 22.48 20.98
N LEU A 31 27.52 22.23 20.29
CA LEU A 31 26.31 21.60 20.82
C LEU A 31 26.24 20.14 20.39
N PRO A 32 25.58 19.25 21.18
CA PRO A 32 25.36 17.87 20.80
C PRO A 32 24.53 17.77 19.51
N PRO A 33 24.59 16.64 18.80
CA PRO A 33 23.71 16.33 17.68
C PRO A 33 22.23 16.50 18.04
N VAL A 34 21.39 16.68 17.04
CA VAL A 34 19.92 16.68 17.23
C VAL A 34 19.45 15.33 17.73
N LEU A 35 19.99 14.25 17.17
CA LEU A 35 19.74 12.87 17.57
C LEU A 35 21.03 12.31 18.22
N ALA A 36 21.23 12.64 19.47
CA ALA A 36 22.48 12.33 20.17
C ALA A 36 22.66 10.85 20.47
N ALA A 37 21.60 10.15 20.90
CA ALA A 37 21.63 8.72 21.16
C ALA A 37 21.84 7.91 19.87
N THR A 38 21.16 8.29 18.79
CA THR A 38 21.29 7.69 17.46
C THR A 38 22.69 7.88 16.91
N ALA A 39 23.24 9.09 17.00
CA ALA A 39 24.60 9.40 16.56
C ALA A 39 25.64 8.55 17.29
N ALA A 40 25.51 8.42 18.60
CA ALA A 40 26.41 7.62 19.41
C ALA A 40 26.31 6.11 19.09
N ALA A 41 25.11 5.59 18.84
CA ALA A 41 24.89 4.20 18.49
C ALA A 41 25.42 3.86 17.09
N GLN A 42 25.22 4.76 16.11
CA GLN A 42 25.77 4.61 14.78
C GLN A 42 27.32 4.64 14.79
N ALA A 43 27.89 5.58 15.52
CA ALA A 43 29.36 5.69 15.65
C ALA A 43 30.01 4.42 16.24
N ARG A 44 29.30 3.73 17.13
CA ARG A 44 29.74 2.44 17.69
C ARG A 44 29.42 1.26 16.76
N GLY A 45 28.74 1.45 15.62
CA GLY A 45 28.34 0.38 14.72
C GLY A 45 27.23 -0.53 15.27
N VAL A 46 26.49 -0.09 16.29
CA VAL A 46 25.38 -0.84 16.89
C VAL A 46 24.15 -0.85 16.00
N ILE A 47 23.94 0.25 15.27
CA ILE A 47 22.81 0.43 14.33
C ILE A 47 23.34 0.82 12.96
N ASN A 48 22.59 0.48 11.91
CA ASN A 48 22.92 0.83 10.52
C ASN A 48 22.17 2.09 10.04
N THR A 49 22.47 2.52 8.82
CA THR A 49 21.85 3.72 8.18
C THR A 49 20.34 3.61 8.03
N GLU A 50 19.78 2.41 7.83
CA GLU A 50 18.33 2.23 7.72
C GLU A 50 17.64 2.50 9.05
N HIS A 51 18.20 2.01 10.17
CA HIS A 51 17.73 2.34 11.52
C HIS A 51 17.75 3.84 11.78
N VAL A 52 18.84 4.52 11.41
CA VAL A 52 18.93 5.99 11.52
C VAL A 52 17.80 6.68 10.78
N THR A 53 17.50 6.22 9.56
CA THR A 53 16.40 6.78 8.75
C THR A 53 15.04 6.59 9.41
N VAL A 54 14.79 5.41 9.99
CA VAL A 54 13.55 5.09 10.69
C VAL A 54 13.40 5.96 11.95
N ILE A 55 14.44 6.00 12.80
CA ILE A 55 14.43 6.79 14.04
C ILE A 55 14.24 8.28 13.74
N ALA A 56 14.97 8.83 12.77
CA ALA A 56 14.84 10.24 12.39
C ALA A 56 13.42 10.58 11.93
N LYS A 57 12.79 9.72 11.12
CA LYS A 57 11.40 9.89 10.70
C LYS A 57 10.42 9.80 11.85
N ALA A 58 10.63 8.90 12.79
CA ALA A 58 9.78 8.73 13.95
C ALA A 58 9.85 9.96 14.87
N VAL A 59 11.06 10.44 15.21
CA VAL A 59 11.24 11.64 16.04
C VAL A 59 10.66 12.88 15.37
N ALA A 60 10.76 13.00 14.05
CA ALA A 60 10.17 14.13 13.31
C ALA A 60 8.63 14.13 13.33
N LYS A 61 8.00 12.98 13.56
CA LYS A 61 6.53 12.84 13.68
C LYS A 61 6.01 13.14 15.10
N LEU A 62 6.88 13.30 16.09
CA LEU A 62 6.45 13.62 17.45
C LEU A 62 5.66 14.93 17.48
N PRO A 63 4.48 14.94 18.14
CA PRO A 63 3.66 16.13 18.28
C PRO A 63 4.42 17.31 18.92
N GLY A 64 4.01 18.53 18.58
CA GLY A 64 4.68 19.73 19.06
C GLY A 64 4.59 19.96 20.59
N PHE A 65 3.61 19.34 21.24
CA PHE A 65 3.41 19.42 22.70
C PHE A 65 4.37 18.52 23.48
N VAL A 66 5.03 17.56 22.83
CA VAL A 66 5.98 16.66 23.50
C VAL A 66 7.23 17.44 23.88
N ASP A 67 7.56 17.42 25.16
CA ASP A 67 8.71 18.12 25.71
C ASP A 67 10.05 17.51 25.28
N ALA A 68 11.16 18.24 25.50
CA ALA A 68 12.48 17.83 25.06
C ALA A 68 12.96 16.54 25.75
N GLY A 69 12.64 16.35 27.04
CA GLY A 69 13.02 15.16 27.78
C GLY A 69 12.36 13.91 27.23
N THR A 70 11.05 13.95 27.02
CA THR A 70 10.28 12.86 26.41
C THR A 70 10.76 12.55 24.99
N ARG A 71 11.19 13.56 24.22
CA ARG A 71 11.79 13.36 22.89
C ARG A 71 13.12 12.59 22.95
N GLU A 72 13.95 12.92 23.93
CA GLU A 72 15.24 12.24 24.15
C GLU A 72 15.03 10.80 24.65
N GLU A 73 14.05 10.58 25.53
CA GLU A 73 13.68 9.24 25.98
C GLU A 73 13.15 8.38 24.81
N PHE A 74 12.23 8.92 24.01
CA PHE A 74 11.70 8.25 22.82
C PHE A 74 12.81 7.86 21.82
N GLU A 75 13.75 8.78 21.53
CA GLU A 75 14.92 8.46 20.71
C GLU A 75 15.75 7.33 21.32
N THR A 76 16.04 7.41 22.61
CA THR A 76 16.87 6.45 23.33
C THR A 76 16.25 5.05 23.33
N ASP A 77 14.95 4.95 23.53
CA ASP A 77 14.21 3.71 23.52
C ASP A 77 14.20 3.06 22.13
N LEU A 78 13.98 3.84 21.07
CA LEU A 78 14.10 3.34 19.69
C LEU A 78 15.52 2.85 19.37
N VAL A 79 16.55 3.56 19.82
CA VAL A 79 17.95 3.13 19.67
C VAL A 79 18.21 1.82 20.43
N ARG A 80 17.67 1.69 21.64
CA ARG A 80 17.80 0.44 22.43
C ARG A 80 17.16 -0.74 21.71
N LEU A 81 15.98 -0.54 21.14
CA LEU A 81 15.29 -1.55 20.33
C LEU A 81 16.09 -1.88 19.06
N ALA A 82 16.58 -0.87 18.35
CA ALA A 82 17.33 -1.01 17.10
C ALA A 82 18.64 -1.81 17.25
N ALA A 83 19.18 -1.88 18.46
CA ALA A 83 20.37 -2.69 18.74
C ALA A 83 20.16 -4.21 18.59
N GLY A 84 18.91 -4.67 18.60
CA GLY A 84 18.57 -6.10 18.48
C GLY A 84 17.42 -6.43 17.55
N ALA A 85 16.81 -5.44 16.90
CA ALA A 85 15.64 -5.61 16.05
C ALA A 85 15.91 -5.14 14.60
N SER A 86 15.09 -5.55 13.65
CA SER A 86 15.18 -5.08 12.27
C SER A 86 14.67 -3.64 12.13
N PRO A 87 15.07 -2.89 11.08
CA PRO A 87 14.52 -1.54 10.82
C PRO A 87 12.99 -1.53 10.71
N LYS A 88 12.39 -2.62 10.23
CA LYS A 88 10.94 -2.76 10.16
C LYS A 88 10.32 -2.84 11.56
N ASP A 89 10.85 -3.69 12.43
CA ASP A 89 10.33 -3.84 13.79
C ASP A 89 10.44 -2.54 14.58
N VAL A 90 11.54 -1.78 14.37
CA VAL A 90 11.71 -0.44 14.95
C VAL A 90 10.67 0.55 14.41
N SER A 91 10.34 0.47 13.12
CA SER A 91 9.29 1.30 12.53
C SER A 91 7.91 0.99 13.11
N ASP A 92 7.58 -0.29 13.21
CA ASP A 92 6.29 -0.75 13.74
C ASP A 92 6.15 -0.33 15.23
N ALA A 93 7.21 -0.48 16.02
CA ALA A 93 7.24 -0.04 17.42
C ALA A 93 7.16 1.49 17.57
N ALA A 94 7.82 2.24 16.68
CA ALA A 94 7.75 3.70 16.67
C ALA A 94 6.34 4.20 16.33
N GLU A 95 5.65 3.55 15.39
CA GLU A 95 4.27 3.88 15.03
C GLU A 95 3.31 3.63 16.19
N LEU A 96 3.47 2.51 16.89
CA LEU A 96 2.70 2.20 18.10
C LEU A 96 2.96 3.23 19.21
N ALA A 97 4.23 3.57 19.46
CA ALA A 97 4.59 4.54 20.50
C ALA A 97 4.06 5.95 20.18
N LEU A 98 4.13 6.38 18.91
CA LEU A 98 3.52 7.64 18.46
C LEU A 98 2.02 7.65 18.67
N PHE A 99 1.33 6.57 18.34
CA PHE A 99 -0.10 6.42 18.60
C PHE A 99 -0.44 6.51 20.09
N LEU A 100 0.37 5.88 20.96
CA LEU A 100 0.15 5.92 22.40
C LEU A 100 0.44 7.31 23.01
N LEU A 101 1.38 8.07 22.45
CA LEU A 101 1.71 9.43 22.88
C LEU A 101 0.66 10.46 22.46
N ASP A 102 -0.09 10.18 21.39
CA ASP A 102 -1.07 11.11 20.82
C ASP A 102 -2.50 10.56 20.92
N GLN A 103 -2.80 9.81 22.00
CA GLN A 103 -4.15 9.24 22.22
C GLN A 103 -5.23 10.33 22.38
N ASP A 104 -4.87 11.47 22.94
CA ASP A 104 -5.73 12.63 23.11
C ASP A 104 -5.46 13.73 22.05
N GLY A 105 -4.71 13.36 21.00
CA GLY A 105 -4.42 14.26 19.88
C GLY A 105 -5.68 14.76 19.17
N PRO A 106 -5.57 15.80 18.35
CA PRO A 106 -6.71 16.29 17.59
C PRO A 106 -7.33 15.10 16.83
N GLU A 107 -8.65 14.98 16.90
CA GLU A 107 -9.40 13.97 16.15
C GLU A 107 -8.78 13.82 14.76
N PRO A 108 -8.54 12.58 14.29
CA PRO A 108 -7.91 12.37 13.00
C PRO A 108 -8.59 13.23 11.96
N ASP A 109 -7.88 14.17 11.36
CA ASP A 109 -8.45 15.18 10.47
C ASP A 109 -9.15 14.49 9.30
N ASP A 110 -10.47 14.38 9.40
CA ASP A 110 -11.34 13.83 8.37
C ASP A 110 -11.16 14.58 7.05
N THR A 111 -10.82 15.86 7.12
CA THR A 111 -10.54 16.69 5.95
C THR A 111 -9.27 16.23 5.25
N GLU A 112 -8.22 15.92 6.00
CA GLU A 112 -6.96 15.42 5.43
C GLU A 112 -7.12 14.00 4.88
N ARG A 113 -7.81 13.10 5.60
CA ARG A 113 -8.17 11.77 5.07
C ARG A 113 -9.02 11.89 3.81
N ALA A 114 -9.96 12.83 3.79
CA ALA A 114 -10.80 13.09 2.62
C ALA A 114 -10.02 13.61 1.42
N ARG A 115 -8.92 14.33 1.62
CA ARG A 115 -8.03 14.78 0.54
C ARG A 115 -7.14 13.67 0.01
N ARG A 116 -6.66 12.79 0.90
CA ARG A 116 -5.69 11.75 0.55
C ARG A 116 -6.33 10.49 -0.04
N ARG A 117 -7.60 10.21 0.32
CA ARG A 117 -8.29 9.05 -0.22
C ARG A 117 -8.35 9.08 -1.74
N GLY A 118 -8.05 7.96 -2.37
CA GLY A 118 -8.13 7.86 -3.82
C GLY A 118 -7.62 6.52 -4.33
N ILE A 119 -8.03 6.20 -5.54
CA ILE A 119 -7.53 5.04 -6.31
C ILE A 119 -6.97 5.58 -7.61
N CYS A 120 -5.69 5.36 -7.85
CA CYS A 120 -4.99 5.80 -9.03
C CYS A 120 -4.73 4.62 -9.97
N LYS A 121 -5.20 4.76 -11.21
CA LYS A 121 -4.90 3.83 -12.28
C LYS A 121 -3.57 4.20 -12.93
N GLY A 122 -2.61 3.29 -12.92
CA GLY A 122 -1.37 3.44 -13.67
C GLY A 122 -1.53 3.11 -15.15
N ARG A 123 -0.43 3.26 -15.90
CA ARG A 123 -0.42 2.90 -17.34
C ARG A 123 -0.52 1.39 -17.51
N GLN A 124 -1.44 0.93 -18.36
CA GLN A 124 -1.53 -0.48 -18.73
C GLN A 124 -0.22 -0.95 -19.36
N ARG A 125 0.30 -2.07 -18.91
CA ARG A 125 1.56 -2.68 -19.36
C ARG A 125 1.36 -3.49 -20.64
N GLY A 126 2.46 -4.01 -21.22
CA GLY A 126 2.42 -4.85 -22.40
C GLY A 126 1.74 -6.21 -22.19
N ASP A 127 1.74 -6.71 -20.96
CA ASP A 127 1.05 -7.92 -20.51
C ASP A 127 -0.46 -7.71 -20.23
N ALA A 128 -1.00 -6.56 -20.58
CA ALA A 128 -2.35 -6.10 -20.32
C ALA A 128 -2.69 -5.84 -18.84
N MET A 129 -1.74 -6.02 -17.91
CA MET A 129 -1.94 -5.68 -16.50
C MET A 129 -1.94 -4.18 -16.27
N THR A 130 -2.82 -3.72 -15.38
CA THR A 130 -2.91 -2.30 -14.99
C THR A 130 -2.57 -2.17 -13.51
N PRO A 131 -1.46 -1.51 -13.14
CA PRO A 131 -1.14 -1.26 -11.74
C PRO A 131 -2.14 -0.29 -11.12
N ILE A 132 -2.49 -0.54 -9.86
CA ILE A 132 -3.35 0.30 -9.05
C ILE A 132 -2.57 0.71 -7.81
N SER A 133 -2.70 1.98 -7.40
CA SER A 133 -2.15 2.51 -6.15
C SER A 133 -3.13 3.51 -5.54
N GLY A 134 -3.02 3.74 -4.23
CA GLY A 134 -3.89 4.70 -3.57
C GLY A 134 -4.00 4.46 -2.08
N GLU A 135 -4.82 5.28 -1.43
CA GLU A 135 -5.12 5.19 -0.01
C GLU A 135 -6.64 5.06 0.17
N LEU A 136 -7.04 4.13 1.02
CA LEU A 136 -8.44 3.89 1.35
C LEU A 136 -8.74 4.44 2.75
N THR A 137 -9.96 4.94 2.94
CA THR A 137 -10.46 5.28 4.27
C THR A 137 -10.61 4.01 5.12
N PRO A 138 -10.58 4.12 6.47
CA PRO A 138 -10.84 2.99 7.36
C PRO A 138 -12.15 2.26 7.04
N GLU A 139 -13.22 3.00 6.72
CA GLU A 139 -14.50 2.44 6.30
C GLU A 139 -14.37 1.60 5.03
N ALA A 140 -13.75 2.15 3.98
CA ALA A 140 -13.57 1.44 2.72
C ALA A 140 -12.70 0.19 2.89
N TRP A 141 -11.69 0.25 3.76
CA TRP A 141 -10.86 -0.90 4.07
C TRP A 141 -11.65 -1.98 4.84
N ALA A 142 -12.45 -1.60 5.86
CA ALA A 142 -13.29 -2.54 6.61
C ALA A 142 -14.31 -3.27 5.71
N LEU A 143 -14.90 -2.58 4.73
CA LEU A 143 -15.77 -3.21 3.73
C LEU A 143 -15.02 -4.22 2.87
N LEU A 144 -13.79 -3.91 2.45
CA LEU A 144 -12.95 -4.85 1.72
C LEU A 144 -12.52 -6.03 2.57
N GLU A 145 -12.18 -5.84 3.84
CA GLU A 145 -11.86 -6.93 4.77
C GLU A 145 -13.02 -7.92 4.91
N ALA A 146 -14.25 -7.44 5.05
CA ALA A 146 -15.42 -8.28 5.10
C ALA A 146 -15.63 -9.08 3.80
N ILE A 147 -15.41 -8.46 2.65
CA ILE A 147 -15.45 -9.11 1.34
C ILE A 147 -14.36 -10.19 1.24
N PHE A 148 -13.11 -9.83 1.57
CA PHE A 148 -11.98 -10.75 1.49
C PHE A 148 -12.09 -11.91 2.47
N ALA A 149 -12.61 -11.69 3.67
CA ALA A 149 -12.84 -12.76 4.64
C ALA A 149 -13.73 -13.88 4.06
N LYS A 150 -14.72 -13.53 3.24
CA LYS A 150 -15.62 -14.49 2.60
C LYS A 150 -15.10 -14.99 1.26
N TYR A 151 -14.84 -14.07 0.33
CA TYR A 151 -14.61 -14.41 -1.08
C TYR A 151 -13.14 -14.70 -1.42
N ALA A 152 -12.18 -14.30 -0.57
CA ALA A 152 -10.78 -14.66 -0.70
C ALA A 152 -10.36 -15.84 0.19
N ALA A 153 -11.32 -16.52 0.83
CA ALA A 153 -11.06 -17.77 1.53
C ALA A 153 -10.55 -18.84 0.54
N PRO A 154 -9.71 -19.80 0.98
CA PRO A 154 -9.24 -20.89 0.13
C PRO A 154 -10.42 -21.63 -0.51
N GLY A 155 -10.31 -21.93 -1.81
CA GLY A 155 -11.34 -22.59 -2.60
C GLY A 155 -12.48 -21.70 -3.09
N MET A 156 -12.58 -20.45 -2.60
CA MET A 156 -13.60 -19.50 -3.07
C MET A 156 -13.15 -18.78 -4.35
N CYS A 157 -14.10 -18.54 -5.24
CA CYS A 157 -13.94 -17.73 -6.46
C CYS A 157 -12.71 -18.11 -7.31
N ASN A 158 -12.31 -19.38 -7.32
CA ASN A 158 -11.16 -19.83 -8.08
C ASN A 158 -11.52 -19.92 -9.58
N PRO A 159 -10.95 -19.07 -10.46
CA PRO A 159 -11.27 -19.11 -11.89
C PRO A 159 -10.76 -20.38 -12.60
N ASP A 160 -9.81 -21.10 -12.00
CA ASP A 160 -9.25 -22.33 -12.56
C ASP A 160 -10.06 -23.58 -12.14
N ASP A 161 -11.02 -23.43 -11.22
CA ASP A 161 -11.93 -24.50 -10.86
C ASP A 161 -13.02 -24.66 -11.95
N PRO A 162 -13.25 -25.87 -12.45
CA PRO A 162 -14.34 -26.12 -13.42
C PRO A 162 -15.74 -25.72 -12.89
N GLN A 163 -15.93 -25.72 -11.58
CA GLN A 163 -17.16 -25.29 -10.90
C GLN A 163 -16.83 -24.34 -9.75
N PRO A 164 -16.49 -23.08 -10.04
CA PRO A 164 -16.06 -22.14 -9.01
C PRO A 164 -17.11 -21.97 -7.91
N CYS A 165 -16.70 -22.10 -6.66
CA CYS A 165 -17.56 -21.80 -5.50
C CYS A 165 -17.68 -20.29 -5.35
N THR A 166 -18.81 -19.69 -5.76
CA THR A 166 -19.09 -18.25 -5.64
C THR A 166 -20.08 -17.93 -4.53
N SER A 167 -20.72 -18.96 -3.96
CA SER A 167 -21.67 -18.83 -2.84
C SER A 167 -21.57 -20.07 -1.93
N GLY A 168 -21.95 -19.91 -0.67
CA GLY A 168 -21.86 -21.01 0.30
C GLY A 168 -20.44 -21.25 0.82
N THR A 169 -20.09 -22.52 1.02
CA THR A 169 -18.79 -22.97 1.55
C THR A 169 -18.13 -23.90 0.53
N PRO A 170 -16.86 -23.68 0.17
CA PRO A 170 -16.14 -24.56 -0.74
C PRO A 170 -15.96 -25.96 -0.11
N SER A 171 -15.91 -26.98 -0.95
CA SER A 171 -15.59 -28.35 -0.53
C SER A 171 -14.11 -28.45 -0.12
N GLN A 172 -13.79 -29.48 0.68
CA GLN A 172 -12.39 -29.72 1.08
C GLN A 172 -11.48 -29.91 -0.15
N ALA A 173 -11.96 -30.61 -1.18
CA ALA A 173 -11.22 -30.79 -2.42
C ALA A 173 -10.90 -29.46 -3.15
N GLN A 174 -11.84 -28.51 -3.14
CA GLN A 174 -11.61 -27.17 -3.72
C GLN A 174 -10.60 -26.38 -2.88
N ILE A 175 -10.62 -26.51 -1.55
CA ILE A 175 -9.64 -25.88 -0.66
C ILE A 175 -8.24 -26.45 -0.90
N ASP A 176 -8.12 -27.77 -0.96
CA ASP A 176 -6.82 -28.44 -1.14
C ASP A 176 -6.21 -28.20 -2.53
N ALA A 177 -7.05 -28.00 -3.54
CA ALA A 177 -6.63 -27.69 -4.91
C ALA A 177 -6.30 -26.19 -5.14
N ASP A 178 -6.60 -25.33 -4.16
CA ASP A 178 -6.36 -23.89 -4.31
C ASP A 178 -4.93 -23.49 -3.96
N HIS A 179 -4.06 -23.43 -4.95
CA HIS A 179 -2.66 -23.05 -4.80
C HIS A 179 -2.40 -21.53 -4.99
N ARG A 180 -3.46 -20.70 -5.10
CA ARG A 180 -3.31 -19.25 -5.27
C ARG A 180 -2.77 -18.60 -3.99
N SER A 181 -1.91 -17.59 -4.16
CA SER A 181 -1.50 -16.71 -3.06
C SER A 181 -2.69 -15.91 -2.53
N LEU A 182 -2.57 -15.37 -1.31
CA LEU A 182 -3.61 -14.49 -0.74
C LEU A 182 -3.91 -13.29 -1.67
N ALA A 183 -2.89 -12.67 -2.25
CA ALA A 183 -3.07 -11.55 -3.16
C ALA A 183 -3.86 -11.93 -4.42
N GLN A 184 -3.64 -13.13 -4.98
CA GLN A 184 -4.42 -13.64 -6.09
C GLN A 184 -5.87 -13.90 -5.71
N ARG A 185 -6.11 -14.52 -4.55
CA ARG A 185 -7.47 -14.74 -4.04
C ARG A 185 -8.22 -13.43 -3.79
N GLN A 186 -7.54 -12.41 -3.24
CA GLN A 186 -8.13 -11.08 -3.05
C GLN A 186 -8.50 -10.41 -4.38
N HIS A 187 -7.65 -10.54 -5.40
CA HIS A 187 -7.96 -10.07 -6.75
C HIS A 187 -9.22 -10.76 -7.30
N ASP A 188 -9.30 -12.07 -7.22
CA ASP A 188 -10.41 -12.84 -7.76
C ASP A 188 -11.71 -12.60 -6.98
N ALA A 189 -11.61 -12.40 -5.66
CA ALA A 189 -12.71 -11.96 -4.80
C ALA A 189 -13.26 -10.59 -5.24
N LEU A 190 -12.38 -9.64 -5.52
CA LEU A 190 -12.76 -8.32 -6.02
C LEU A 190 -13.48 -8.44 -7.36
N VAL A 191 -12.98 -9.24 -8.30
CA VAL A 191 -13.63 -9.50 -9.60
C VAL A 191 -15.01 -10.10 -9.41
N ALA A 192 -15.17 -11.09 -8.51
CA ALA A 192 -16.46 -11.72 -8.24
C ALA A 192 -17.48 -10.70 -7.69
N VAL A 193 -17.09 -9.88 -6.71
CA VAL A 193 -17.98 -8.87 -6.12
C VAL A 193 -18.35 -7.78 -7.12
N LEU A 194 -17.41 -7.32 -7.95
CA LEU A 194 -17.71 -6.34 -9.00
C LEU A 194 -18.70 -6.91 -10.04
N ARG A 195 -18.60 -8.19 -10.40
CA ARG A 195 -19.58 -8.87 -11.25
C ARG A 195 -20.95 -8.93 -10.61
N ILE A 196 -21.04 -9.34 -9.33
CA ILE A 196 -22.29 -9.35 -8.58
C ILE A 196 -22.92 -7.94 -8.58
N ALA A 197 -22.14 -6.92 -8.32
CA ALA A 197 -22.62 -5.54 -8.32
C ALA A 197 -23.17 -5.11 -9.70
N LEU A 198 -22.45 -5.42 -10.79
CA LEU A 198 -22.92 -5.12 -12.15
C LEU A 198 -24.21 -5.89 -12.51
N MET A 199 -24.32 -7.16 -12.10
CA MET A 199 -25.49 -8.01 -12.37
C MET A 199 -26.70 -7.66 -11.48
N SER A 200 -26.51 -6.99 -10.35
CA SER A 200 -27.59 -6.68 -9.39
C SER A 200 -28.65 -5.73 -9.97
N GLY A 201 -28.35 -4.98 -11.00
CA GLY A 201 -29.20 -3.91 -11.53
C GLY A 201 -29.34 -2.69 -10.59
N GLN A 202 -28.70 -2.71 -9.43
CA GLN A 202 -28.79 -1.64 -8.41
C GLN A 202 -27.83 -0.47 -8.65
N LEU A 203 -26.91 -0.57 -9.59
CA LEU A 203 -25.93 0.49 -9.90
C LEU A 203 -26.56 1.67 -10.67
N GLY A 204 -27.87 1.59 -10.97
CA GLY A 204 -28.55 2.63 -11.69
C GLY A 204 -28.21 2.67 -13.19
N GLN A 205 -28.35 3.85 -13.79
CA GLN A 205 -28.14 4.05 -15.21
C GLN A 205 -27.07 5.13 -15.45
N LEU A 206 -26.28 4.93 -16.50
CA LEU A 206 -25.35 5.91 -17.03
C LEU A 206 -25.85 6.31 -18.44
N ASN A 207 -26.23 7.58 -18.62
CA ASN A 207 -26.80 8.09 -19.88
C ASN A 207 -28.05 7.30 -20.37
N GLY A 208 -28.90 6.85 -19.45
CA GLY A 208 -30.12 6.10 -19.76
C GLY A 208 -29.89 4.59 -20.05
N LEU A 209 -28.67 4.10 -19.94
CA LEU A 209 -28.33 2.69 -20.08
C LEU A 209 -27.88 2.09 -18.75
N PRO A 210 -28.14 0.82 -18.47
CA PRO A 210 -27.59 0.14 -17.30
C PRO A 210 -26.06 0.24 -17.27
N VAL A 211 -25.49 0.37 -16.06
CA VAL A 211 -24.02 0.37 -15.90
C VAL A 211 -23.49 -0.98 -16.39
N SER A 212 -22.67 -0.95 -17.43
CA SER A 212 -22.15 -2.16 -18.09
C SER A 212 -20.74 -1.93 -18.65
N VAL A 213 -20.03 -3.02 -18.89
CA VAL A 213 -18.71 -3.00 -19.53
C VAL A 213 -18.94 -3.05 -21.05
N ILE A 214 -18.66 -1.98 -21.75
CA ILE A 214 -18.75 -1.90 -23.21
C ILE A 214 -17.36 -2.10 -23.80
N ILE A 215 -17.20 -3.12 -24.65
CA ILE A 215 -15.94 -3.45 -25.32
C ILE A 215 -16.16 -3.34 -26.83
N ARG A 216 -15.33 -2.61 -27.52
CA ARG A 216 -15.30 -2.50 -28.99
C ARG A 216 -14.16 -3.36 -29.52
N THR A 217 -14.47 -4.17 -30.54
CA THR A 217 -13.51 -4.98 -31.29
C THR A 217 -13.96 -5.14 -32.72
N THR A 218 -13.16 -5.72 -33.59
CA THR A 218 -13.53 -6.00 -34.98
C THR A 218 -14.12 -7.43 -35.11
N LEU A 219 -14.95 -7.65 -36.14
CA LEU A 219 -15.46 -8.98 -36.43
C LEU A 219 -14.31 -9.95 -36.77
N ALA A 220 -13.32 -9.46 -37.51
CA ALA A 220 -12.15 -10.26 -37.87
C ALA A 220 -11.35 -10.75 -36.66
N ASP A 221 -11.20 -9.89 -35.62
CA ASP A 221 -10.55 -10.27 -34.36
C ASP A 221 -11.36 -11.34 -33.60
N LEU A 222 -12.69 -11.23 -33.59
CA LEU A 222 -13.56 -12.24 -32.98
C LEU A 222 -13.53 -13.58 -33.71
N GLU A 223 -13.60 -13.57 -35.03
CA GLU A 223 -13.56 -14.77 -35.87
C GLU A 223 -12.21 -15.48 -35.79
N SER A 224 -11.11 -14.72 -35.81
CA SER A 224 -9.76 -15.27 -35.67
C SER A 224 -9.40 -15.65 -34.22
N ARG A 225 -10.22 -15.26 -33.25
CA ARG A 225 -9.95 -15.37 -31.80
C ARG A 225 -8.59 -14.78 -31.40
N ALA A 226 -8.13 -13.78 -32.14
CA ALA A 226 -6.86 -13.11 -31.96
C ALA A 226 -7.06 -11.57 -31.98
N GLY A 227 -6.15 -10.81 -31.38
CA GLY A 227 -6.25 -9.35 -31.34
C GLY A 227 -6.72 -8.84 -29.97
N ILE A 228 -7.24 -7.62 -29.97
CA ILE A 228 -7.62 -6.92 -28.75
C ILE A 228 -8.98 -6.22 -28.88
N GLY A 229 -9.78 -6.26 -27.81
CA GLY A 229 -10.90 -5.34 -27.61
C GLY A 229 -10.46 -4.12 -26.81
N VAL A 230 -11.19 -3.01 -26.93
CA VAL A 230 -10.93 -1.76 -26.19
C VAL A 230 -12.21 -1.32 -25.48
N THR A 231 -12.12 -1.10 -24.16
CA THR A 231 -13.22 -0.58 -23.38
C THR A 231 -13.45 0.91 -23.67
N GLY A 232 -14.61 1.44 -23.27
CA GLY A 232 -14.90 2.88 -23.34
C GLY A 232 -13.87 3.76 -22.60
N GLY A 233 -13.21 3.23 -21.55
CA GLY A 233 -12.12 3.89 -20.81
C GLY A 233 -10.72 3.65 -21.38
N GLY A 234 -10.60 3.05 -22.57
CA GLY A 234 -9.33 2.81 -23.28
C GLY A 234 -8.52 1.61 -22.76
N THR A 235 -9.08 0.76 -21.90
CA THR A 235 -8.42 -0.47 -21.45
C THR A 235 -8.42 -1.50 -22.56
N ARG A 236 -7.26 -2.06 -22.88
CA ARG A 236 -7.09 -3.12 -23.89
C ARG A 236 -7.32 -4.48 -23.23
N ILE A 237 -8.12 -5.32 -23.85
CA ILE A 237 -8.48 -6.66 -23.35
C ILE A 237 -8.19 -7.66 -24.48
N PRO A 238 -7.44 -8.73 -24.22
CA PRO A 238 -7.23 -9.81 -25.19
C PRO A 238 -8.56 -10.41 -25.64
N ILE A 239 -8.68 -10.78 -26.91
CA ILE A 239 -9.95 -11.31 -27.48
C ILE A 239 -10.43 -12.56 -26.74
N ALA A 240 -9.53 -13.43 -26.31
CA ALA A 240 -9.91 -14.61 -25.51
C ALA A 240 -10.65 -14.22 -24.20
N GLU A 241 -10.26 -13.12 -23.56
CA GLU A 241 -10.97 -12.58 -22.39
C GLU A 241 -12.28 -11.90 -22.76
N VAL A 242 -12.35 -11.20 -23.89
CA VAL A 242 -13.59 -10.62 -24.40
C VAL A 242 -14.65 -11.70 -24.63
N ILE A 243 -14.27 -12.82 -25.29
CA ILE A 243 -15.16 -13.95 -25.52
C ILE A 243 -15.63 -14.56 -24.19
N ARG A 244 -14.72 -14.75 -23.23
CA ARG A 244 -15.06 -15.26 -21.90
C ARG A 244 -16.01 -14.33 -21.14
N LEU A 245 -15.80 -13.03 -21.21
CA LEU A 245 -16.69 -12.04 -20.59
C LEU A 245 -18.08 -12.08 -21.24
N ALA A 246 -18.17 -12.16 -22.56
CA ALA A 246 -19.44 -12.22 -23.29
C ALA A 246 -20.23 -13.51 -23.04
N ALA A 247 -19.56 -14.61 -22.73
CA ALA A 247 -20.23 -15.87 -22.38
C ALA A 247 -20.94 -15.84 -21.01
N HIS A 248 -20.67 -14.82 -20.19
CA HIS A 248 -21.24 -14.64 -18.84
C HIS A 248 -22.05 -13.33 -18.73
N ALA A 249 -22.37 -12.68 -19.86
CA ALA A 249 -23.11 -11.41 -19.89
C ALA A 249 -24.62 -11.61 -19.97
#